data_db081ad31dbb9c15a89703db2edbe7d7
#
_entry.id   db081ad31dbb9c15a89703db2edbe7d7
#
_cell.length_a   1.000
_cell.length_b   1.000
_cell.length_c   1.000
_cell.angle_alpha   90.00
_cell.angle_beta   90.00
_cell.angle_gamma   90.00
#
_symmetry.space_group_name_H-M   'P 1'
#
loop_
_entity.id
_entity.type
_entity.pdbx_description
1 polymer ?
#
loop_
_entity_poly.entity_id
_entity_poly.type
_entity_poly.pdbx_seq_one_letter_code
_entity_poly.pdbx_strand_id
1 'polypeptide(L)'
;VLQSESLPEQDKMVAGALAGSESSGYANGERLHIEVINANGDDKKLERGTEKFSSNKKDLIIAVGTDSAKALAKVTKNIPVVGVGVYLFKSDEVFKSHENFTGISDTPQVLTQIRTAAQCFPVNKLGILYDPTDEDSVLQLKILRAVSEQKNISLFEVAFNPDQRSDIQIRKFLGNVNAVYIPEDPAVLKNFDAVVKILIEMVKKGALISVSPSYYRMGFSGGRIAARLLSGNFLPENIPITHQIDPDMVINMKQADLLHIKLPSDVWQRARKLYLYDNQPARP
;
A
#
# COMPACT_ATOMS: atom_id res chain seq x y z
N VAL A 1 -8.04 -16.78 -6.00
CA VAL A 1 -7.54 -15.64 -5.20
C VAL A 1 -7.85 -15.90 -3.74
N LEU A 2 -6.87 -15.82 -2.86
CA LEU A 2 -7.03 -15.90 -1.41
C LEU A 2 -6.75 -14.53 -0.80
N GLN A 3 -7.71 -14.00 -0.06
CA GLN A 3 -7.64 -12.72 0.62
C GLN A 3 -7.83 -12.94 2.13
N SER A 4 -6.95 -12.35 2.96
CA SER A 4 -7.01 -12.55 4.42
C SER A 4 -8.10 -11.70 5.07
N GLU A 5 -8.29 -10.46 4.64
CA GLU A 5 -9.20 -9.50 5.26
C GLU A 5 -10.02 -8.72 4.23
N SER A 6 -11.21 -8.27 4.64
CA SER A 6 -12.05 -7.38 3.85
C SER A 6 -11.73 -5.92 4.20
N LEU A 7 -10.55 -5.48 3.80
CA LEU A 7 -10.12 -4.09 3.92
C LEU A 7 -10.21 -3.41 2.55
N PRO A 8 -10.54 -2.12 2.48
CA PRO A 8 -10.62 -1.38 1.21
C PRO A 8 -9.36 -1.49 0.36
N GLU A 9 -8.19 -1.61 0.99
CA GLU A 9 -6.89 -1.79 0.35
C GLU A 9 -6.81 -3.17 -0.34
N GLN A 10 -7.14 -4.23 0.39
CA GLN A 10 -7.13 -5.59 -0.13
C GLN A 10 -8.19 -5.79 -1.21
N ASP A 11 -9.38 -5.24 -1.03
CA ASP A 11 -10.46 -5.31 -2.04
C ASP A 11 -10.03 -4.62 -3.35
N LYS A 12 -9.32 -3.48 -3.28
CA LYS A 12 -8.71 -2.84 -4.45
C LYS A 12 -7.63 -3.69 -5.09
N MET A 13 -6.81 -4.40 -4.31
CA MET A 13 -5.81 -5.32 -4.84
C MET A 13 -6.47 -6.48 -5.58
N VAL A 14 -7.53 -7.08 -5.03
CA VAL A 14 -8.30 -8.14 -5.69
C VAL A 14 -8.88 -7.63 -7.01
N ALA A 15 -9.58 -6.49 -6.99
CA ALA A 15 -10.16 -5.90 -8.20
C ALA A 15 -9.08 -5.61 -9.26
N GLY A 16 -7.95 -5.06 -8.83
CA GLY A 16 -6.79 -4.83 -9.70
C GLY A 16 -6.25 -6.13 -10.31
N ALA A 17 -6.10 -7.20 -9.50
CA ALA A 17 -5.57 -8.47 -9.97
C ALA A 17 -6.48 -9.13 -11.02
N LEU A 18 -7.78 -9.06 -10.84
CA LEU A 18 -8.74 -9.53 -11.83
C LEU A 18 -8.63 -8.75 -13.14
N ALA A 19 -8.61 -7.42 -13.06
CA ALA A 19 -8.48 -6.55 -14.23
C ALA A 19 -7.12 -6.71 -14.93
N GLY A 20 -6.03 -6.93 -14.18
CA GLY A 20 -4.70 -7.18 -14.72
C GLY A 20 -4.60 -8.50 -15.49
N SER A 21 -5.24 -9.56 -15.00
CA SER A 21 -5.37 -10.85 -15.68
C SER A 21 -6.20 -10.71 -16.96
N GLU A 22 -7.36 -10.07 -16.87
CA GLU A 22 -8.25 -9.83 -18.02
C GLU A 22 -7.56 -9.01 -19.12
N SER A 23 -6.86 -7.93 -18.76
CA SER A 23 -6.11 -7.10 -19.72
C SER A 23 -5.00 -7.86 -20.45
N SER A 24 -4.60 -9.01 -19.92
CA SER A 24 -3.59 -9.92 -20.47
C SER A 24 -4.19 -11.11 -21.21
N GLY A 25 -5.51 -11.09 -21.48
CA GLY A 25 -6.22 -12.14 -22.24
C GLY A 25 -6.71 -13.31 -21.40
N TYR A 26 -6.74 -13.17 -20.07
CA TYR A 26 -7.25 -14.17 -19.14
C TYR A 26 -8.52 -13.66 -18.45
N ALA A 27 -9.60 -13.56 -19.22
CA ALA A 27 -10.92 -13.21 -18.69
C ALA A 27 -11.56 -14.40 -17.98
N ASN A 28 -12.27 -14.12 -16.87
CA ASN A 28 -13.01 -15.13 -16.14
C ASN A 28 -14.17 -15.68 -16.98
N GLY A 29 -14.33 -17.00 -17.00
CA GLY A 29 -15.39 -17.69 -17.73
C GLY A 29 -15.03 -18.14 -19.15
N GLU A 30 -13.95 -17.65 -19.75
CA GLU A 30 -13.48 -18.06 -21.07
C GLU A 30 -12.30 -19.04 -20.99
N ARG A 31 -11.12 -18.49 -20.65
CA ARG A 31 -9.87 -19.23 -20.52
C ARG A 31 -9.46 -19.49 -19.09
N LEU A 32 -10.14 -18.85 -18.14
CA LEU A 32 -9.79 -18.86 -16.74
C LEU A 32 -11.04 -19.06 -15.91
N HIS A 33 -10.96 -19.97 -14.93
CA HIS A 33 -11.97 -20.09 -13.89
C HIS A 33 -11.39 -19.53 -12.58
N ILE A 34 -11.91 -18.39 -12.15
CA ILE A 34 -11.43 -17.69 -10.97
C ILE A 34 -12.32 -18.01 -9.78
N GLU A 35 -11.72 -18.56 -8.75
CA GLU A 35 -12.34 -18.70 -7.43
C GLU A 35 -11.72 -17.67 -6.47
N VAL A 36 -12.56 -16.92 -5.76
CA VAL A 36 -12.13 -15.94 -4.75
C VAL A 36 -12.60 -16.40 -3.38
N ILE A 37 -11.69 -16.54 -2.44
CA ILE A 37 -11.98 -16.78 -1.02
C ILE A 37 -11.49 -15.56 -0.24
N ASN A 38 -12.41 -14.91 0.49
CA ASN A 38 -12.11 -13.86 1.44
C ASN A 38 -12.32 -14.41 2.86
N ALA A 39 -11.25 -14.48 3.63
CA ALA A 39 -11.29 -14.96 5.01
C ALA A 39 -11.97 -13.95 5.96
N ASN A 40 -12.00 -12.66 5.59
CA ASN A 40 -12.64 -11.59 6.36
C ASN A 40 -12.10 -11.47 7.79
N GLY A 41 -10.79 -11.65 7.97
CA GLY A 41 -10.11 -11.58 9.28
C GLY A 41 -10.35 -12.83 10.17
N ASP A 42 -10.92 -13.91 9.62
CA ASP A 42 -11.14 -15.16 10.35
C ASP A 42 -10.03 -16.17 10.00
N ASP A 43 -9.15 -16.44 10.96
CA ASP A 43 -8.02 -17.37 10.81
C ASP A 43 -8.45 -18.77 10.37
N LYS A 44 -9.60 -19.29 10.87
CA LYS A 44 -10.12 -20.60 10.50
C LYS A 44 -10.64 -20.63 9.06
N LYS A 45 -11.17 -19.52 8.57
CA LYS A 45 -11.54 -19.41 7.15
C LYS A 45 -10.31 -19.29 6.26
N LEU A 46 -9.29 -18.57 6.71
CA LEU A 46 -8.01 -18.47 6.01
C LEU A 46 -7.38 -19.86 5.89
N GLU A 47 -7.29 -20.61 6.98
CA GLU A 47 -6.76 -21.97 7.00
C GLU A 47 -7.53 -22.88 6.05
N ARG A 48 -8.87 -22.94 6.16
CA ARG A 48 -9.72 -23.73 5.25
C ARG A 48 -9.57 -23.31 3.78
N GLY A 49 -9.47 -22.02 3.50
CA GLY A 49 -9.22 -21.50 2.15
C GLY A 49 -7.87 -21.94 1.60
N THR A 50 -6.85 -21.90 2.44
CA THR A 50 -5.50 -22.34 2.15
C THR A 50 -5.44 -23.82 1.85
N GLU A 51 -6.05 -24.68 2.70
CA GLU A 51 -6.16 -26.13 2.48
C GLU A 51 -6.93 -26.46 1.19
N LYS A 52 -8.06 -25.79 0.96
CA LYS A 52 -8.86 -25.97 -0.25
C LYS A 52 -8.06 -25.66 -1.51
N PHE A 53 -7.28 -24.57 -1.52
CA PHE A 53 -6.51 -24.20 -2.69
C PHE A 53 -5.28 -25.09 -2.90
N SER A 54 -4.64 -25.55 -1.83
CA SER A 54 -3.49 -26.47 -1.94
C SER A 54 -3.90 -27.90 -2.32
N SER A 55 -5.08 -28.36 -1.91
CA SER A 55 -5.59 -29.73 -2.21
C SER A 55 -6.26 -29.82 -3.59
N ASN A 56 -6.85 -28.74 -4.08
CA ASN A 56 -7.60 -28.72 -5.34
C ASN A 56 -6.72 -28.26 -6.48
N LYS A 57 -5.95 -29.08 -7.11
CA LYS A 57 -5.11 -28.83 -8.32
C LYS A 57 -5.37 -27.45 -9.00
N LYS A 58 -4.97 -26.38 -8.34
CA LYS A 58 -5.00 -25.04 -8.92
C LYS A 58 -3.76 -24.86 -9.80
N ASP A 59 -3.93 -24.23 -10.94
CA ASP A 59 -2.80 -23.91 -11.83
C ASP A 59 -1.96 -22.74 -11.27
N LEU A 60 -2.62 -21.85 -10.48
CA LEU A 60 -1.98 -20.70 -9.87
C LEU A 60 -2.84 -20.16 -8.72
N ILE A 61 -2.22 -19.60 -7.69
CA ILE A 61 -2.91 -18.90 -6.60
C ILE A 61 -2.41 -17.45 -6.55
N ILE A 62 -3.32 -16.49 -6.44
CA ILE A 62 -3.00 -15.11 -6.06
C ILE A 62 -3.28 -14.96 -4.57
N ALA A 63 -2.25 -14.63 -3.79
CA ALA A 63 -2.33 -14.35 -2.36
C ALA A 63 -2.36 -12.84 -2.12
N VAL A 64 -3.44 -12.33 -1.57
CA VAL A 64 -3.59 -10.90 -1.26
C VAL A 64 -3.36 -10.66 0.22
N GLY A 65 -2.34 -9.85 0.51
CA GLY A 65 -1.88 -9.58 1.87
C GLY A 65 -0.87 -10.61 2.39
N THR A 66 -0.15 -10.20 3.43
CA THR A 66 0.96 -10.98 4.02
C THR A 66 0.49 -12.30 4.61
N ASP A 67 -0.64 -12.30 5.34
CA ASP A 67 -1.14 -13.49 6.03
C ASP A 67 -1.58 -14.58 5.05
N SER A 68 -2.25 -14.20 3.95
CA SER A 68 -2.59 -15.13 2.87
C SER A 68 -1.35 -15.77 2.26
N ALA A 69 -0.31 -14.98 1.99
CA ALA A 69 0.94 -15.47 1.44
C ALA A 69 1.67 -16.41 2.40
N LYS A 70 1.79 -16.02 3.68
CA LYS A 70 2.41 -16.85 4.74
C LYS A 70 1.64 -18.15 4.97
N ALA A 71 0.32 -18.11 4.97
CA ALA A 71 -0.51 -19.31 5.13
C ALA A 71 -0.28 -20.29 3.96
N LEU A 72 -0.22 -19.81 2.72
CA LEU A 72 0.06 -20.64 1.55
C LEU A 72 1.50 -21.19 1.55
N ALA A 73 2.49 -20.43 2.00
CA ALA A 73 3.87 -20.90 2.08
C ALA A 73 4.04 -22.11 3.00
N LYS A 74 3.17 -22.28 4.01
CA LYS A 74 3.18 -23.46 4.90
C LYS A 74 2.71 -24.74 4.23
N VAL A 75 1.88 -24.65 3.18
CA VAL A 75 1.16 -25.82 2.64
C VAL A 75 1.47 -26.15 1.18
N THR A 76 2.06 -25.23 0.42
CA THR A 76 2.39 -25.50 -1.00
C THR A 76 3.80 -25.07 -1.38
N LYS A 77 4.49 -25.96 -2.12
CA LYS A 77 5.79 -25.69 -2.74
C LYS A 77 5.75 -25.86 -4.26
N ASN A 78 4.66 -26.37 -4.79
CA ASN A 78 4.56 -26.76 -6.21
C ASN A 78 3.60 -25.87 -7.01
N ILE A 79 2.57 -25.31 -6.36
CA ILE A 79 1.63 -24.43 -7.04
C ILE A 79 2.24 -23.02 -7.12
N PRO A 80 2.32 -22.40 -8.30
CA PRO A 80 2.76 -21.01 -8.43
C PRO A 80 1.90 -20.08 -7.60
N VAL A 81 2.52 -19.22 -6.81
CA VAL A 81 1.85 -18.22 -5.97
C VAL A 81 2.34 -16.83 -6.34
N VAL A 82 1.39 -15.96 -6.68
CA VAL A 82 1.63 -14.54 -6.86
C VAL A 82 1.17 -13.79 -5.62
N GLY A 83 2.11 -13.36 -4.79
CA GLY A 83 1.81 -12.48 -3.65
C GLY A 83 1.53 -11.05 -4.12
N VAL A 84 0.48 -10.44 -3.61
CA VAL A 84 0.10 -9.06 -3.88
C VAL A 84 -0.09 -8.33 -2.57
N GLY A 85 0.68 -7.26 -2.35
CA GLY A 85 0.64 -6.55 -1.10
C GLY A 85 1.26 -7.34 0.06
N VAL A 86 2.38 -8.03 -0.20
CA VAL A 86 3.09 -8.80 0.83
C VAL A 86 4.19 -7.94 1.44
N TYR A 87 4.08 -7.70 2.74
CA TYR A 87 5.06 -6.92 3.48
C TYR A 87 6.38 -7.69 3.62
N LEU A 88 7.50 -6.98 3.49
CA LEU A 88 8.86 -7.55 3.55
C LEU A 88 9.07 -8.81 2.69
N PHE A 89 8.34 -8.97 1.59
CA PHE A 89 8.28 -10.18 0.78
C PHE A 89 9.68 -10.76 0.43
N LYS A 90 10.64 -9.90 0.10
CA LYS A 90 12.02 -10.31 -0.24
C LYS A 90 12.85 -10.72 0.96
N SER A 91 12.61 -10.12 2.13
CA SER A 91 13.46 -10.25 3.30
C SER A 91 12.94 -11.23 4.35
N ASP A 92 11.65 -11.59 4.28
CA ASP A 92 11.04 -12.54 5.20
C ASP A 92 11.57 -13.96 4.92
N GLU A 93 12.08 -14.61 5.97
CA GLU A 93 12.66 -15.96 5.91
C GLU A 93 11.66 -17.00 5.39
N VAL A 94 10.36 -16.79 5.62
CA VAL A 94 9.31 -17.68 5.15
C VAL A 94 9.34 -17.84 3.63
N PHE A 95 9.68 -16.80 2.89
CA PHE A 95 9.65 -16.83 1.42
C PHE A 95 11.00 -17.15 0.77
N LYS A 96 12.11 -17.06 1.50
CA LYS A 96 13.46 -17.29 0.94
C LYS A 96 13.68 -18.69 0.36
N SER A 97 12.97 -19.68 0.87
CA SER A 97 13.05 -21.07 0.43
C SER A 97 11.93 -21.51 -0.52
N HIS A 98 11.14 -20.55 -1.02
CA HIS A 98 9.96 -20.85 -1.84
C HIS A 98 10.12 -20.32 -3.26
N GLU A 99 10.70 -21.15 -4.13
CA GLU A 99 10.88 -20.83 -5.56
C GLU A 99 9.55 -20.69 -6.32
N ASN A 100 8.46 -21.21 -5.76
CA ASN A 100 7.13 -21.11 -6.32
C ASN A 100 6.42 -19.77 -6.02
N PHE A 101 7.09 -18.84 -5.32
CA PHE A 101 6.55 -17.52 -4.98
C PHE A 101 7.18 -16.40 -5.79
N THR A 102 6.35 -15.51 -6.29
CA THR A 102 6.74 -14.20 -6.86
C THR A 102 5.64 -13.19 -6.59
N GLY A 103 5.80 -11.94 -6.99
CA GLY A 103 4.71 -10.96 -6.91
C GLY A 103 5.15 -9.53 -6.61
N ILE A 104 4.26 -8.80 -5.95
CA ILE A 104 4.40 -7.38 -5.64
C ILE A 104 4.47 -7.20 -4.13
N SER A 105 5.58 -6.64 -3.66
CA SER A 105 5.79 -6.32 -2.25
C SER A 105 5.12 -5.00 -1.88
N ASP A 106 4.56 -4.97 -0.67
CA ASP A 106 4.01 -3.77 -0.02
C ASP A 106 5.00 -3.13 0.96
N THR A 107 6.27 -3.47 0.86
CA THR A 107 7.29 -2.80 1.68
C THR A 107 7.29 -1.30 1.39
N PRO A 108 7.13 -0.46 2.42
CA PRO A 108 6.99 0.98 2.25
C PRO A 108 8.13 1.60 1.46
N GLN A 109 7.79 2.34 0.41
CA GLN A 109 8.74 3.03 -0.46
C GLN A 109 8.97 4.47 0.03
N VAL A 110 9.38 4.62 1.30
CA VAL A 110 9.56 5.90 2.01
C VAL A 110 10.33 6.92 1.17
N LEU A 111 11.47 6.53 0.60
CA LEU A 111 12.28 7.42 -0.23
C LEU A 111 11.53 7.89 -1.49
N THR A 112 10.77 6.99 -2.13
CA THR A 112 9.98 7.32 -3.33
C THR A 112 8.84 8.27 -2.98
N GLN A 113 8.16 8.05 -1.86
CA GLN A 113 7.08 8.91 -1.38
C GLN A 113 7.61 10.32 -1.07
N ILE A 114 8.73 10.43 -0.34
CA ILE A 114 9.37 11.72 -0.04
C ILE A 114 9.83 12.42 -1.31
N ARG A 115 10.49 11.71 -2.24
CA ARG A 115 10.92 12.29 -3.51
C ARG A 115 9.74 12.81 -4.34
N THR A 116 8.64 12.07 -4.37
CA THR A 116 7.42 12.48 -5.09
C THR A 116 6.81 13.73 -4.46
N ALA A 117 6.72 13.78 -3.13
CA ALA A 117 6.25 14.98 -2.43
C ALA A 117 7.19 16.17 -2.68
N ALA A 118 8.50 15.94 -2.68
CA ALA A 118 9.51 16.98 -2.91
C ALA A 118 9.53 17.56 -4.33
N GLN A 119 8.86 16.91 -5.29
CA GLN A 119 8.63 17.51 -6.61
C GLN A 119 7.67 18.70 -6.56
N CYS A 120 6.78 18.73 -5.57
CA CYS A 120 5.76 19.77 -5.44
C CYS A 120 6.18 20.91 -4.49
N PHE A 121 6.91 20.58 -3.42
CA PHE A 121 7.35 21.55 -2.42
C PHE A 121 8.59 21.04 -1.66
N PRO A 122 9.41 21.94 -1.06
CA PRO A 122 10.55 21.51 -0.26
C PRO A 122 10.10 20.76 0.99
N VAL A 123 10.48 19.47 1.11
CA VAL A 123 10.31 18.68 2.33
C VAL A 123 11.58 18.82 3.15
N ASN A 124 11.58 19.71 4.13
CA ASN A 124 12.74 19.98 4.99
C ASN A 124 12.47 19.76 6.49
N LYS A 125 11.21 19.67 6.88
CA LYS A 125 10.76 19.35 8.24
C LYS A 125 9.66 18.30 8.16
N LEU A 126 9.99 17.06 8.49
CA LEU A 126 9.09 15.91 8.36
C LEU A 126 8.68 15.41 9.73
N GLY A 127 7.39 15.22 9.96
CA GLY A 127 6.85 14.58 11.14
C GLY A 127 6.53 13.12 10.89
N ILE A 128 6.64 12.28 11.92
CA ILE A 128 6.11 10.91 11.93
C ILE A 128 5.32 10.66 13.21
N LEU A 129 4.12 10.10 13.06
CA LEU A 129 3.35 9.53 14.15
C LEU A 129 3.50 8.01 14.05
N TYR A 130 4.12 7.36 15.03
CA TYR A 130 4.42 5.93 14.99
C TYR A 130 4.02 5.23 16.29
N ASP A 131 3.63 3.97 16.20
CA ASP A 131 3.42 3.13 17.39
C ASP A 131 4.75 2.50 17.82
N PRO A 132 5.27 2.82 19.02
CA PRO A 132 6.51 2.23 19.51
C PRO A 132 6.41 0.74 19.85
N THR A 133 5.19 0.19 19.93
CA THR A 133 4.93 -1.22 20.23
C THR A 133 4.75 -2.08 18.98
N ASP A 134 4.59 -1.45 17.81
CA ASP A 134 4.45 -2.13 16.53
C ASP A 134 5.81 -2.21 15.81
N GLU A 135 6.26 -3.41 15.49
CA GLU A 135 7.57 -3.65 14.88
C GLU A 135 7.69 -3.02 13.48
N ASP A 136 6.61 -3.03 12.71
CA ASP A 136 6.58 -2.48 11.36
C ASP A 136 6.61 -0.96 11.38
N SER A 137 5.89 -0.35 12.33
CA SER A 137 5.92 1.09 12.57
C SER A 137 7.33 1.56 12.98
N VAL A 138 7.99 0.82 13.88
CA VAL A 138 9.38 1.08 14.31
C VAL A 138 10.37 0.88 13.16
N LEU A 139 10.15 -0.11 12.29
CA LEU A 139 10.98 -0.32 11.10
C LEU A 139 10.85 0.85 10.12
N GLN A 140 9.63 1.32 9.87
CA GLN A 140 9.39 2.48 9.02
C GLN A 140 10.04 3.74 9.58
N LEU A 141 10.00 3.94 10.91
CA LEU A 141 10.72 5.02 11.57
C LEU A 141 12.24 4.93 11.34
N LYS A 142 12.84 3.74 11.45
CA LYS A 142 14.27 3.55 11.17
C LYS A 142 14.64 3.92 9.74
N ILE A 143 13.83 3.48 8.77
CA ILE A 143 14.02 3.83 7.36
C ILE A 143 13.91 5.35 7.18
N LEU A 144 12.90 5.96 7.81
CA LEU A 144 12.65 7.39 7.70
C LEU A 144 13.81 8.22 8.31
N ARG A 145 14.38 7.80 9.44
CA ARG A 145 15.58 8.42 10.03
C ARG A 145 16.75 8.42 9.05
N ALA A 146 17.05 7.25 8.45
CA ALA A 146 18.14 7.12 7.48
C ALA A 146 17.92 7.99 6.24
N VAL A 147 16.69 8.03 5.71
CA VAL A 147 16.34 8.88 4.57
C VAL A 147 16.42 10.37 4.94
N SER A 148 15.96 10.74 6.13
CA SER A 148 15.99 12.12 6.61
C SER A 148 17.41 12.64 6.80
N GLU A 149 18.29 11.82 7.37
CA GLU A 149 19.71 12.11 7.50
C GLU A 149 20.37 12.29 6.11
N GLN A 150 20.16 11.34 5.21
CA GLN A 150 20.70 11.41 3.83
C GLN A 150 20.24 12.65 3.06
N LYS A 151 19.05 13.17 3.35
CA LYS A 151 18.41 14.27 2.64
C LYS A 151 18.47 15.61 3.38
N ASN A 152 19.13 15.66 4.55
CA ASN A 152 19.15 16.82 5.43
C ASN A 152 17.74 17.31 5.81
N ILE A 153 16.83 16.38 6.09
CA ILE A 153 15.47 16.67 6.55
C ILE A 153 15.44 16.62 8.07
N SER A 154 14.93 17.66 8.72
CA SER A 154 14.69 17.63 10.17
C SER A 154 13.52 16.70 10.47
N LEU A 155 13.74 15.63 11.24
CA LEU A 155 12.69 14.68 11.62
C LEU A 155 12.12 15.04 13.00
N PHE A 156 10.79 15.13 13.08
CA PHE A 156 10.04 15.35 14.31
C PHE A 156 9.20 14.10 14.63
N GLU A 157 9.56 13.38 15.68
CA GLU A 157 8.97 12.09 16.01
C GLU A 157 7.94 12.24 17.12
N VAL A 158 6.77 11.65 16.92
CA VAL A 158 5.70 11.55 17.91
C VAL A 158 5.34 10.09 18.09
N ALA A 159 5.63 9.53 19.27
CA ALA A 159 5.14 8.21 19.64
C ALA A 159 3.63 8.27 19.87
N PHE A 160 2.90 7.38 19.19
CA PHE A 160 1.46 7.23 19.39
C PHE A 160 1.18 6.64 20.77
N ASN A 161 0.21 7.23 21.44
CA ASN A 161 -0.29 6.73 22.73
C ASN A 161 -1.81 6.49 22.58
N PRO A 162 -2.28 5.24 22.66
CA PRO A 162 -3.70 4.91 22.50
C PRO A 162 -4.58 5.51 23.61
N ASP A 163 -4.00 5.82 24.78
CA ASP A 163 -4.72 6.44 25.91
C ASP A 163 -4.89 7.95 25.74
N GLN A 164 -4.26 8.55 24.73
CA GLN A 164 -4.39 9.97 24.42
C GLN A 164 -5.21 10.18 23.16
N ARG A 165 -6.01 11.23 23.13
CA ARG A 165 -6.75 11.63 21.95
C ARG A 165 -5.81 11.88 20.76
N SER A 166 -6.10 11.24 19.63
CA SER A 166 -5.27 11.32 18.41
C SER A 166 -5.13 12.76 17.90
N ASP A 167 -6.17 13.60 18.04
CA ASP A 167 -6.11 14.99 17.61
C ASP A 167 -5.10 15.83 18.41
N ILE A 168 -4.90 15.55 19.69
CA ILE A 168 -3.91 16.23 20.52
C ILE A 168 -2.50 15.84 20.06
N GLN A 169 -2.29 14.56 19.74
CA GLN A 169 -0.99 14.05 19.31
C GLN A 169 -0.57 14.62 17.96
N ILE A 170 -1.50 14.66 16.99
CA ILE A 170 -1.24 15.19 15.65
C ILE A 170 -1.04 16.71 15.67
N ARG A 171 -1.73 17.43 16.56
CA ARG A 171 -1.52 18.89 16.73
C ARG A 171 -0.10 19.26 17.11
N LYS A 172 0.69 18.34 17.67
CA LYS A 172 2.12 18.55 17.94
C LYS A 172 2.93 18.86 16.69
N PHE A 173 2.46 18.44 15.52
CA PHE A 173 3.10 18.74 14.23
C PHE A 173 2.84 20.17 13.74
N LEU A 174 1.75 20.80 14.17
CA LEU A 174 1.35 22.12 13.69
C LEU A 174 2.45 23.17 13.97
N GLY A 175 2.91 23.84 12.92
CA GLY A 175 3.98 24.84 12.99
C GLY A 175 5.40 24.29 13.11
N ASN A 176 5.57 22.99 13.41
CA ASN A 176 6.87 22.36 13.59
C ASN A 176 7.36 21.66 12.33
N VAL A 177 6.43 21.18 11.48
CA VAL A 177 6.75 20.40 10.28
C VAL A 177 6.03 20.95 9.06
N ASN A 178 6.56 20.66 7.86
CA ASN A 178 5.93 21.01 6.59
C ASN A 178 5.46 19.78 5.80
N ALA A 179 5.75 18.58 6.29
CA ALA A 179 5.21 17.31 5.82
C ALA A 179 5.00 16.35 6.99
N VAL A 180 4.08 15.41 6.84
CA VAL A 180 3.85 14.34 7.82
C VAL A 180 3.86 13.01 7.09
N TYR A 181 4.63 12.07 7.61
CA TYR A 181 4.62 10.68 7.21
C TYR A 181 3.73 9.89 8.18
N ILE A 182 2.84 9.09 7.62
CA ILE A 182 1.96 8.21 8.37
C ILE A 182 2.33 6.79 7.99
N PRO A 183 2.89 5.99 8.91
CA PRO A 183 3.18 4.59 8.68
C PRO A 183 1.88 3.79 8.51
N GLU A 184 1.97 2.67 7.82
CA GLU A 184 0.93 1.64 7.79
C GLU A 184 0.97 0.86 9.11
N ASP A 185 0.26 1.35 10.10
CA ASP A 185 0.30 0.93 11.49
C ASP A 185 -1.15 0.66 11.93
N PRO A 186 -1.47 -0.56 12.42
CA PRO A 186 -2.83 -0.92 12.78
C PRO A 186 -3.45 -0.01 13.85
N ALA A 187 -2.68 0.46 14.83
CA ALA A 187 -3.18 1.34 15.87
C ALA A 187 -3.45 2.76 15.34
N VAL A 188 -2.57 3.27 14.49
CA VAL A 188 -2.76 4.56 13.79
C VAL A 188 -3.92 4.45 12.80
N LEU A 189 -3.99 3.37 12.03
CA LEU A 189 -5.03 3.13 11.03
C LEU A 189 -6.41 2.89 11.66
N LYS A 190 -6.50 2.21 12.80
CA LYS A 190 -7.76 2.03 13.53
C LYS A 190 -8.37 3.37 13.99
N ASN A 191 -7.51 4.37 14.21
CA ASN A 191 -7.90 5.74 14.52
C ASN A 191 -7.85 6.65 13.27
N PHE A 192 -7.73 6.06 12.07
CA PHE A 192 -7.44 6.76 10.82
C PHE A 192 -8.50 7.81 10.46
N ASP A 193 -9.77 7.55 10.73
CA ASP A 193 -10.82 8.54 10.51
C ASP A 193 -10.61 9.82 11.34
N ALA A 194 -10.13 9.68 12.58
CA ALA A 194 -9.76 10.81 13.41
C ALA A 194 -8.48 11.48 12.90
N VAL A 195 -7.48 10.66 12.50
CA VAL A 195 -6.21 11.11 11.91
C VAL A 195 -6.47 11.82 10.58
N VAL A 196 -7.22 11.19 9.67
CA VAL A 196 -7.57 11.76 8.36
C VAL A 196 -8.46 12.98 8.49
N LYS A 197 -9.43 12.97 9.41
CA LYS A 197 -10.28 14.15 9.65
C LYS A 197 -9.43 15.34 10.08
N ILE A 198 -8.43 15.13 10.92
CA ILE A 198 -7.50 16.18 11.34
C ILE A 198 -6.56 16.56 10.19
N LEU A 199 -6.08 15.58 9.43
CA LEU A 199 -5.26 15.85 8.24
C LEU A 199 -6.07 16.53 7.14
N ILE A 200 -7.36 16.20 6.95
CA ILE A 200 -8.27 16.93 6.07
C ILE A 200 -8.51 18.34 6.60
N GLU A 201 -8.68 18.52 7.90
CA GLU A 201 -8.68 19.85 8.52
C GLU A 201 -7.35 20.58 8.35
N MET A 202 -6.23 19.86 8.39
CA MET A 202 -4.90 20.39 8.04
C MET A 202 -4.78 20.67 6.54
N VAL A 203 -5.38 19.84 5.67
CA VAL A 203 -5.48 20.07 4.21
C VAL A 203 -6.35 21.28 3.93
N LYS A 204 -7.49 21.44 4.61
CA LYS A 204 -8.28 22.68 4.55
C LYS A 204 -7.50 23.89 5.10
N LYS A 205 -6.52 23.66 5.98
CA LYS A 205 -5.63 24.68 6.56
C LYS A 205 -4.27 24.77 5.88
N GLY A 206 -4.00 24.04 4.80
CA GLY A 206 -2.79 24.24 4.02
C GLY A 206 -1.99 23.03 3.58
N ALA A 207 -2.43 21.79 3.81
CA ALA A 207 -1.72 20.66 3.20
C ALA A 207 -1.98 20.64 1.68
N LEU A 208 -0.89 20.45 0.91
CA LEU A 208 -0.91 20.58 -0.55
C LEU A 208 -1.14 19.25 -1.26
N ILE A 209 -0.46 18.20 -0.82
CA ILE A 209 -0.40 16.91 -1.52
C ILE A 209 -0.46 15.74 -0.56
N SER A 210 -1.13 14.67 -0.99
CA SER A 210 -1.03 13.34 -0.40
C SER A 210 -0.40 12.38 -1.40
N VAL A 211 0.51 11.54 -0.95
CA VAL A 211 1.19 10.51 -1.74
C VAL A 211 1.02 9.17 -1.01
N SER A 212 0.39 8.21 -1.64
CA SER A 212 0.07 6.91 -1.04
C SER A 212 0.32 5.76 -2.02
N PRO A 213 0.50 4.50 -1.55
CA PRO A 213 0.51 3.34 -2.44
C PRO A 213 -0.78 3.25 -3.27
N SER A 214 -0.70 2.74 -4.49
CA SER A 214 -1.87 2.44 -5.30
C SER A 214 -2.18 0.95 -5.24
N TYR A 215 -3.01 0.57 -4.31
CA TYR A 215 -3.38 -0.84 -4.09
C TYR A 215 -4.04 -1.48 -5.32
N TYR A 216 -4.84 -0.72 -6.07
CA TYR A 216 -5.39 -1.20 -7.33
C TYR A 216 -4.28 -1.52 -8.37
N ARG A 217 -3.30 -0.63 -8.55
CA ARG A 217 -2.18 -0.86 -9.48
C ARG A 217 -1.27 -1.99 -9.01
N MET A 218 -1.11 -2.14 -7.71
CA MET A 218 -0.39 -3.27 -7.10
C MET A 218 -1.07 -4.58 -7.49
N GLY A 219 -2.39 -4.66 -7.31
CA GLY A 219 -3.20 -5.78 -7.77
C GLY A 219 -3.09 -6.01 -9.27
N PHE A 220 -3.25 -4.96 -10.08
CA PHE A 220 -3.18 -5.02 -11.53
C PHE A 220 -1.85 -5.60 -12.02
N SER A 221 -0.74 -5.19 -11.42
CA SER A 221 0.58 -5.75 -11.72
C SER A 221 0.67 -7.23 -11.32
N GLY A 222 0.12 -7.60 -10.17
CA GLY A 222 0.03 -9.01 -9.73
C GLY A 222 -0.78 -9.87 -10.70
N GLY A 223 -1.90 -9.37 -11.19
CA GLY A 223 -2.71 -10.06 -12.22
C GLY A 223 -1.96 -10.26 -13.54
N ARG A 224 -1.17 -9.28 -13.96
CA ARG A 224 -0.30 -9.43 -15.15
C ARG A 224 0.81 -10.45 -14.92
N ILE A 225 1.38 -10.54 -13.73
CA ILE A 225 2.33 -11.59 -13.38
C ILE A 225 1.65 -12.95 -13.45
N ALA A 226 0.45 -13.09 -12.86
CA ALA A 226 -0.34 -14.32 -12.92
C ALA A 226 -0.60 -14.77 -14.36
N ALA A 227 -0.98 -13.87 -15.25
CA ALA A 227 -1.18 -14.15 -16.67
C ALA A 227 0.10 -14.63 -17.36
N ARG A 228 1.26 -14.07 -17.03
CA ARG A 228 2.56 -14.53 -17.56
C ARG A 228 2.88 -15.95 -17.11
N LEU A 229 2.64 -16.27 -15.84
CA LEU A 229 2.84 -17.64 -15.33
C LEU A 229 1.88 -18.63 -15.99
N LEU A 230 0.60 -18.28 -16.14
CA LEU A 230 -0.41 -19.11 -16.81
C LEU A 230 -0.12 -19.34 -18.30
N SER A 231 0.67 -18.48 -18.95
CA SER A 231 1.11 -18.72 -20.33
C SER A 231 2.06 -19.91 -20.48
N GLY A 232 2.61 -20.42 -19.37
CA GLY A 232 3.56 -21.54 -19.34
C GLY A 232 4.99 -21.18 -19.76
N ASN A 233 5.27 -19.93 -20.14
CA ASN A 233 6.58 -19.49 -20.61
C ASN A 233 7.48 -18.98 -19.50
N PHE A 234 6.97 -18.85 -18.29
CA PHE A 234 7.69 -18.29 -17.15
C PHE A 234 7.48 -19.11 -15.90
N LEU A 235 8.52 -19.25 -15.08
CA LEU A 235 8.46 -19.81 -13.74
C LEU A 235 8.48 -18.67 -12.71
N PRO A 236 7.88 -18.87 -11.51
CA PRO A 236 7.89 -17.84 -10.48
C PRO A 236 9.28 -17.34 -10.12
N GLU A 237 10.28 -18.22 -10.00
CA GLU A 237 11.67 -17.92 -9.71
C GLU A 237 12.33 -17.00 -10.75
N ASN A 238 11.84 -16.99 -11.99
CA ASN A 238 12.36 -16.15 -13.07
C ASN A 238 11.69 -14.76 -13.11
N ILE A 239 10.67 -14.52 -12.29
CA ILE A 239 10.00 -13.24 -12.18
C ILE A 239 10.39 -12.61 -10.84
N PRO A 240 11.17 -11.53 -10.82
CA PRO A 240 11.60 -10.93 -9.57
C PRO A 240 10.42 -10.33 -8.80
N ILE A 241 10.43 -10.48 -7.48
CA ILE A 241 9.54 -9.72 -6.61
C ILE A 241 9.86 -8.24 -6.78
N THR A 242 8.84 -7.44 -7.07
CA THR A 242 8.96 -6.00 -7.32
C THR A 242 8.13 -5.20 -6.32
N HIS A 243 8.35 -3.89 -6.32
CA HIS A 243 7.53 -2.93 -5.58
C HIS A 243 6.68 -2.15 -6.57
N GLN A 244 5.57 -1.61 -6.09
CA GLN A 244 4.79 -0.67 -6.89
C GLN A 244 5.54 0.66 -7.02
N ILE A 245 5.79 1.09 -8.26
CA ILE A 245 6.67 2.23 -8.55
C ILE A 245 5.88 3.56 -8.57
N ASP A 246 4.63 3.54 -9.04
CA ASP A 246 3.79 4.73 -9.24
C ASP A 246 2.79 4.91 -8.10
N PRO A 247 3.07 5.78 -7.12
CA PRO A 247 2.12 6.05 -6.04
C PRO A 247 0.88 6.80 -6.57
N ASP A 248 -0.23 6.69 -5.86
CA ASP A 248 -1.37 7.57 -6.04
C ASP A 248 -1.05 8.93 -5.42
N MET A 249 -1.33 9.99 -6.17
CA MET A 249 -1.13 11.37 -5.73
C MET A 249 -2.47 12.10 -5.75
N VAL A 250 -2.73 12.85 -4.67
CA VAL A 250 -3.92 13.71 -4.57
C VAL A 250 -3.45 15.12 -4.22
N ILE A 251 -3.86 16.10 -5.01
CA ILE A 251 -3.45 17.50 -4.83
C ILE A 251 -4.67 18.36 -4.54
N ASN A 252 -4.52 19.21 -3.51
CA ASN A 252 -5.46 20.26 -3.20
C ASN A 252 -5.17 21.50 -4.07
N MET A 253 -5.98 21.70 -5.09
CA MET A 253 -5.76 22.77 -6.06
C MET A 253 -5.97 24.17 -5.44
N LYS A 254 -6.89 24.33 -4.48
CA LYS A 254 -7.06 25.60 -3.76
C LYS A 254 -5.76 26.00 -3.04
N GLN A 255 -5.07 25.04 -2.43
CA GLN A 255 -3.79 25.32 -1.77
C GLN A 255 -2.66 25.56 -2.78
N ALA A 256 -2.64 24.84 -3.89
CA ALA A 256 -1.67 25.08 -4.94
C ALA A 256 -1.78 26.52 -5.46
N ASP A 257 -2.99 27.00 -5.69
CA ASP A 257 -3.28 28.36 -6.15
C ASP A 257 -2.91 29.40 -5.09
N LEU A 258 -3.31 29.18 -3.82
CA LEU A 258 -3.00 30.09 -2.71
C LEU A 258 -1.50 30.24 -2.44
N LEU A 259 -0.75 29.16 -2.62
CA LEU A 259 0.71 29.13 -2.44
C LEU A 259 1.48 29.48 -3.71
N HIS A 260 0.78 29.80 -4.82
CA HIS A 260 1.36 30.06 -6.14
C HIS A 260 2.30 28.96 -6.63
N ILE A 261 2.00 27.70 -6.29
CA ILE A 261 2.82 26.53 -6.64
C ILE A 261 2.50 26.11 -8.08
N LYS A 262 3.52 26.15 -8.93
CA LYS A 262 3.45 25.55 -10.27
C LYS A 262 3.81 24.09 -10.18
N LEU A 263 2.80 23.23 -10.39
CA LEU A 263 3.00 21.80 -10.40
C LEU A 263 3.80 21.38 -11.64
N PRO A 264 4.82 20.49 -11.50
CA PRO A 264 5.49 19.87 -12.64
C PRO A 264 4.49 19.16 -13.56
N SER A 265 4.77 19.13 -14.87
CA SER A 265 3.85 18.58 -15.86
C SER A 265 3.52 17.09 -15.64
N ASP A 266 4.50 16.30 -15.21
CA ASP A 266 4.34 14.89 -14.88
C ASP A 266 3.46 14.68 -13.62
N VAL A 267 3.63 15.50 -12.60
CA VAL A 267 2.77 15.51 -11.41
C VAL A 267 1.35 15.93 -11.80
N TRP A 268 1.22 16.98 -12.62
CA TRP A 268 -0.09 17.45 -13.09
C TRP A 268 -0.87 16.35 -13.84
N GLN A 269 -0.19 15.58 -14.68
CA GLN A 269 -0.83 14.51 -15.47
C GLN A 269 -1.24 13.31 -14.60
N ARG A 270 -0.42 12.93 -13.62
CA ARG A 270 -0.62 11.73 -12.80
C ARG A 270 -1.52 11.96 -11.58
N ALA A 271 -1.49 13.16 -11.01
CA ALA A 271 -2.20 13.45 -9.78
C ALA A 271 -3.72 13.60 -9.96
N ARG A 272 -4.48 13.05 -9.02
CA ARG A 272 -5.89 13.39 -8.83
C ARG A 272 -6.00 14.79 -8.24
N LYS A 273 -6.73 15.68 -8.91
CA LYS A 273 -6.93 17.06 -8.51
C LYS A 273 -8.20 17.18 -7.69
N LEU A 274 -8.10 17.71 -6.48
CA LEU A 274 -9.23 18.07 -5.64
C LEU A 274 -9.39 19.60 -5.65
N TYR A 275 -10.55 20.06 -6.09
CA TYR A 275 -10.96 21.46 -6.01
C TYR A 275 -11.85 21.63 -4.78
N LEU A 276 -11.24 21.88 -3.62
CA LEU A 276 -11.95 22.09 -2.35
C LEU A 276 -12.37 23.56 -2.25
N TYR A 277 -13.40 23.92 -2.97
CA TYR A 277 -14.08 25.22 -2.76
C TYR A 277 -15.07 25.06 -1.61
N ASP A 278 -15.16 26.05 -0.70
CA ASP A 278 -16.06 26.03 0.44
C ASP A 278 -17.49 25.73 -0.02
N ASN A 279 -18.13 24.73 0.61
CA ASN A 279 -19.54 24.33 0.48
C ASN A 279 -19.99 23.47 -0.74
N GLN A 280 -19.13 22.68 -1.37
CA GLN A 280 -19.69 21.59 -2.17
C GLN A 280 -19.24 20.22 -1.61
N PRO A 281 -20.20 19.29 -1.35
CA PRO A 281 -19.84 17.91 -1.05
C PRO A 281 -19.12 17.31 -2.27
N ALA A 282 -18.08 16.52 -2.00
CA ALA A 282 -17.37 15.80 -3.06
C ALA A 282 -18.39 15.03 -3.90
N ARG A 283 -18.52 15.34 -5.19
CA ARG A 283 -19.31 14.53 -6.11
C ARG A 283 -18.64 13.18 -6.24
N PRO A 284 -19.43 12.08 -6.28
CA PRO A 284 -18.95 10.70 -6.26
C PRO A 284 -18.03 10.34 -7.43
#